data_f65f308c01011386b468fd2195449006
#
_entry.id   f65f308c01011386b468fd2195449006
#
_cell.length_a   1.000
_cell.length_b   1.000
_cell.length_c   1.000
_cell.angle_alpha   90.00
_cell.angle_beta   90.00
_cell.angle_gamma   90.00
#
_symmetry.space_group_name_H-M   'P 1'
#
loop_
_entity.id
_entity.type
_entity.pdbx_description
1 polymer ?
#
loop_
_entity_poly.entity_id
_entity_poly.type
_entity_poly.pdbx_seq_one_letter_code
_entity_poly.pdbx_strand_id
1 'polypeptide(L)'
;MAVAALVFNWLCANYFKAGRTNIVYDAVYFIVGGLIFLYRKELAEFAAKYKVSAGAILLVATVAYFALGDNTLTMLFFCVAALVYTLGCKVWGGVLVNPVAKFLGGISFEIYLCHMVIYRVLEKLHLVHVFGNGLLAYIFTAVAVICGSVVFSVCAKWFLNKIEAFLKERVRRVNHV
;
A
#
# COMPACT_ATOMS: atom_id res chain seq x y z
N MET A 1 -15.56 -14.95 -4.31
CA MET A 1 -14.21 -15.12 -3.75
C MET A 1 -13.93 -14.21 -2.55
N ALA A 2 -14.21 -12.88 -2.60
CA ALA A 2 -13.96 -11.97 -1.47
C ALA A 2 -14.69 -12.39 -0.17
N VAL A 3 -15.97 -12.78 -0.26
CA VAL A 3 -16.76 -13.26 0.89
C VAL A 3 -16.17 -14.55 1.49
N ALA A 4 -15.73 -15.49 0.64
CA ALA A 4 -15.07 -16.70 1.10
C ALA A 4 -13.74 -16.42 1.84
N ALA A 5 -12.97 -15.44 1.35
CA ALA A 5 -11.74 -15.00 2.01
C ALA A 5 -12.01 -14.31 3.35
N LEU A 6 -13.08 -13.51 3.46
CA LEU A 6 -13.51 -12.91 4.73
C LEU A 6 -13.96 -13.96 5.75
N VAL A 7 -14.77 -14.93 5.31
CA VAL A 7 -15.23 -16.04 6.16
C VAL A 7 -14.03 -16.88 6.62
N PHE A 8 -13.13 -17.21 5.72
CA PHE A 8 -11.92 -17.97 6.06
C PHE A 8 -11.02 -17.20 7.03
N ASN A 9 -10.85 -15.89 6.83
CA ASN A 9 -10.09 -15.03 7.74
C ASN A 9 -10.74 -14.99 9.13
N TRP A 10 -12.06 -14.87 9.20
CA TRP A 10 -12.81 -14.92 10.46
C TRP A 10 -12.64 -16.27 11.18
N LEU A 11 -12.70 -17.39 10.44
CA LEU A 11 -12.42 -18.73 10.97
C LEU A 11 -10.99 -18.85 11.49
N CYS A 12 -9.99 -18.39 10.74
CA CYS A 12 -8.58 -18.41 11.15
C CYS A 12 -8.35 -17.58 12.42
N ALA A 13 -8.96 -16.41 12.53
CA ALA A 13 -8.82 -15.55 13.71
C ALA A 13 -9.45 -16.17 14.97
N ASN A 14 -10.64 -16.77 14.84
CA ASN A 14 -11.39 -17.25 15.99
C ASN A 14 -11.03 -18.69 16.41
N TYR A 15 -10.75 -19.59 15.46
CA TYR A 15 -10.47 -21.00 15.75
C TYR A 15 -8.98 -21.32 15.84
N PHE A 16 -8.17 -20.73 14.94
CA PHE A 16 -6.73 -21.03 14.90
C PHE A 16 -5.88 -20.03 15.66
N LYS A 17 -6.48 -18.98 16.25
CA LYS A 17 -5.76 -17.87 16.92
C LYS A 17 -4.58 -17.36 16.07
N ALA A 18 -4.68 -17.52 14.76
CA ALA A 18 -3.70 -17.04 13.81
C ALA A 18 -3.79 -15.50 13.79
N GLY A 19 -2.78 -14.86 14.40
CA GLY A 19 -2.70 -13.41 14.47
C GLY A 19 -2.57 -12.77 13.08
N ARG A 20 -2.48 -11.45 13.06
CA ARG A 20 -2.36 -10.59 11.85
C ARG A 20 -1.16 -10.90 10.95
N THR A 21 -0.24 -11.74 11.37
CA THR A 21 0.93 -12.19 10.61
C THR A 21 0.60 -13.27 9.57
N ASN A 22 -0.68 -13.65 9.44
CA ASN A 22 -1.07 -14.68 8.50
C ASN A 22 -1.30 -14.09 7.11
N ILE A 23 -0.66 -14.68 6.08
CA ILE A 23 -0.79 -14.31 4.67
C ILE A 23 -2.25 -14.29 4.19
N VAL A 24 -3.12 -15.09 4.81
CA VAL A 24 -4.55 -15.15 4.50
C VAL A 24 -5.27 -13.86 4.94
N TYR A 25 -4.80 -13.24 6.03
CA TYR A 25 -5.33 -11.96 6.49
C TYR A 25 -5.11 -10.87 5.41
N ASP A 26 -3.93 -10.83 4.83
CA ASP A 26 -3.57 -9.86 3.80
C ASP A 26 -4.22 -10.17 2.44
N ALA A 27 -4.52 -11.45 2.16
CA ALA A 27 -5.14 -11.86 0.91
C ALA A 27 -6.49 -11.17 0.63
N VAL A 28 -7.25 -10.84 1.67
CA VAL A 28 -8.52 -10.10 1.54
C VAL A 28 -8.29 -8.72 0.93
N TYR A 29 -7.27 -8.00 1.39
CA TYR A 29 -6.93 -6.67 0.88
C TYR A 29 -6.47 -6.72 -0.57
N PHE A 30 -5.68 -7.75 -0.95
CA PHE A 30 -5.26 -7.96 -2.34
C PHE A 30 -6.44 -8.26 -3.26
N ILE A 31 -7.38 -9.13 -2.85
CA ILE A 31 -8.57 -9.45 -3.65
C ILE A 31 -9.45 -8.21 -3.84
N VAL A 32 -9.71 -7.46 -2.77
CA VAL A 32 -10.52 -6.24 -2.84
C VAL A 32 -9.81 -5.16 -3.66
N GLY A 33 -8.49 -4.98 -3.48
CA GLY A 33 -7.68 -4.08 -4.30
C GLY A 33 -7.71 -4.47 -5.79
N GLY A 34 -7.64 -5.76 -6.10
CA GLY A 34 -7.78 -6.28 -7.47
C GLY A 34 -9.16 -5.99 -8.07
N LEU A 35 -10.24 -6.14 -7.29
CA LEU A 35 -11.60 -5.78 -7.74
C LEU A 35 -11.72 -4.28 -8.01
N ILE A 36 -11.21 -3.43 -7.11
CA ILE A 36 -11.18 -1.98 -7.31
C ILE A 36 -10.39 -1.62 -8.58
N PHE A 37 -9.28 -2.31 -8.84
CA PHE A 37 -8.49 -2.09 -10.06
C PHE A 37 -9.23 -2.50 -11.34
N LEU A 38 -9.99 -3.60 -11.32
CA LEU A 38 -10.82 -4.03 -12.45
C LEU A 38 -11.90 -3.00 -12.78
N TYR A 39 -12.59 -2.47 -11.77
CA TYR A 39 -13.67 -1.49 -11.91
C TYR A 39 -13.21 -0.03 -11.72
N ARG A 40 -11.90 0.25 -11.91
CA ARG A 40 -11.31 1.57 -11.62
C ARG A 40 -11.90 2.72 -12.41
N LYS A 41 -12.36 2.47 -13.65
CA LYS A 41 -12.95 3.52 -14.50
C LYS A 41 -14.33 3.92 -13.98
N GLU A 42 -15.18 2.94 -13.76
CA GLU A 42 -16.54 3.12 -13.26
C GLU A 42 -16.51 3.74 -11.85
N LEU A 43 -15.61 3.27 -11.00
CA LEU A 43 -15.44 3.82 -9.65
C LEU A 43 -14.91 5.26 -9.68
N ALA A 44 -14.01 5.59 -10.60
CA ALA A 44 -13.49 6.94 -10.76
C ALA A 44 -14.58 7.90 -11.25
N GLU A 45 -15.41 7.50 -12.22
CA GLU A 45 -16.54 8.27 -12.73
C GLU A 45 -17.62 8.46 -11.64
N PHE A 46 -17.94 7.39 -10.91
CA PHE A 46 -18.85 7.44 -9.77
C PHE A 46 -18.36 8.40 -8.70
N ALA A 47 -17.11 8.27 -8.26
CA ALA A 47 -16.51 9.14 -7.26
C ALA A 47 -16.40 10.59 -7.76
N ALA A 48 -16.10 10.80 -9.05
CA ALA A 48 -16.08 12.13 -9.65
C ALA A 48 -17.46 12.78 -9.64
N LYS A 49 -18.49 12.03 -9.97
CA LYS A 49 -19.89 12.50 -9.97
C LYS A 49 -20.38 12.86 -8.57
N TYR A 50 -20.00 12.06 -7.57
CA TYR A 50 -20.47 12.20 -6.19
C TYR A 50 -19.35 12.62 -5.23
N LYS A 51 -18.61 13.66 -5.58
CA LYS A 51 -17.42 14.16 -4.84
C LYS A 51 -17.67 14.35 -3.33
N VAL A 52 -18.75 15.02 -2.98
CA VAL A 52 -19.08 15.32 -1.57
C VAL A 52 -19.41 14.03 -0.82
N SER A 53 -20.19 13.13 -1.43
CA SER A 53 -20.54 11.85 -0.82
C SER A 53 -19.32 10.95 -0.65
N ALA A 54 -18.41 10.91 -1.63
CA ALA A 54 -17.16 10.15 -1.52
C ALA A 54 -16.28 10.69 -0.39
N GLY A 55 -16.19 12.01 -0.23
CA GLY A 55 -15.49 12.64 0.90
C GLY A 55 -16.14 12.36 2.25
N ALA A 56 -17.48 12.41 2.32
CA ALA A 56 -18.23 12.08 3.52
C ALA A 56 -18.03 10.60 3.93
N ILE A 57 -18.08 9.68 2.96
CA ILE A 57 -17.83 8.25 3.21
C ILE A 57 -16.40 8.03 3.75
N LEU A 58 -15.41 8.70 3.17
CA LEU A 58 -14.03 8.62 3.66
C LEU A 58 -13.91 9.16 5.09
N LEU A 59 -14.56 10.28 5.39
CA LEU A 59 -14.57 10.86 6.74
C LEU A 59 -15.22 9.90 7.74
N VAL A 60 -16.39 9.35 7.42
CA VAL A 60 -17.08 8.35 8.26
C VAL A 60 -16.20 7.10 8.45
N ALA A 61 -15.56 6.60 7.39
CA ALA A 61 -14.66 5.45 7.46
C ALA A 61 -13.45 5.74 8.37
N THR A 62 -12.90 6.96 8.29
CA THR A 62 -11.79 7.41 9.14
C THR A 62 -12.22 7.45 10.60
N VAL A 63 -13.35 8.09 10.91
CA VAL A 63 -13.89 8.16 12.28
C VAL A 63 -14.20 6.76 12.81
N ALA A 64 -14.82 5.90 12.02
CA ALA A 64 -15.12 4.52 12.39
C ALA A 64 -13.85 3.72 12.71
N TYR A 65 -12.79 3.89 11.91
CA TYR A 65 -11.49 3.24 12.16
C TYR A 65 -10.89 3.66 13.50
N PHE A 66 -10.89 4.95 13.83
CA PHE A 66 -10.35 5.44 15.10
C PHE A 66 -11.26 5.17 16.31
N ALA A 67 -12.58 5.15 16.12
CA ALA A 67 -13.54 4.93 17.21
C ALA A 67 -13.72 3.45 17.57
N LEU A 68 -13.77 2.57 16.58
CA LEU A 68 -14.03 1.13 16.78
C LEU A 68 -12.73 0.33 16.95
N GLY A 69 -11.58 1.01 16.80
CA GLY A 69 -10.26 0.40 16.90
C GLY A 69 -9.91 -0.48 15.71
N ASP A 70 -8.80 -1.19 15.88
CA ASP A 70 -8.12 -1.94 14.84
C ASP A 70 -8.84 -3.27 14.54
N ASN A 71 -9.92 -3.19 13.77
CA ASN A 71 -10.70 -4.32 13.29
C ASN A 71 -10.52 -4.46 11.77
N THR A 72 -10.42 -5.70 11.26
CA THR A 72 -10.28 -6.00 9.83
C THR A 72 -11.32 -5.31 8.96
N LEU A 73 -12.58 -5.28 9.41
CA LEU A 73 -13.68 -4.67 8.64
C LEU A 73 -13.57 -3.15 8.57
N THR A 74 -13.24 -2.49 9.69
CA THR A 74 -13.08 -1.03 9.73
C THR A 74 -11.88 -0.58 8.91
N MET A 75 -10.75 -1.33 8.98
CA MET A 75 -9.57 -1.09 8.17
C MET A 75 -9.86 -1.30 6.69
N LEU A 76 -10.55 -2.40 6.32
CA LEU A 76 -10.95 -2.66 4.93
C LEU A 76 -11.84 -1.55 4.39
N PHE A 77 -12.85 -1.14 5.16
CA PHE A 77 -13.76 -0.06 4.78
C PHE A 77 -13.01 1.26 4.58
N PHE A 78 -12.09 1.60 5.48
CA PHE A 78 -11.24 2.77 5.35
C PHE A 78 -10.35 2.70 4.08
N CYS A 79 -9.68 1.57 3.83
CA CYS A 79 -8.84 1.39 2.65
C CYS A 79 -9.65 1.51 1.34
N VAL A 80 -10.84 0.89 1.27
CA VAL A 80 -11.72 0.98 0.10
C VAL A 80 -12.19 2.41 -0.12
N ALA A 81 -12.66 3.10 0.93
CA ALA A 81 -13.10 4.49 0.85
C ALA A 81 -11.97 5.41 0.40
N ALA A 82 -10.76 5.24 0.93
CA ALA A 82 -9.58 6.01 0.55
C ALA A 82 -9.19 5.77 -0.92
N LEU A 83 -9.19 4.51 -1.38
CA LEU A 83 -8.89 4.17 -2.78
C LEU A 83 -9.92 4.75 -3.74
N VAL A 84 -11.22 4.62 -3.44
CA VAL A 84 -12.29 5.18 -4.30
C VAL A 84 -12.20 6.70 -4.34
N TYR A 85 -11.97 7.36 -3.20
CA TYR A 85 -11.78 8.80 -3.15
C TYR A 85 -10.57 9.26 -3.99
N THR A 86 -9.43 8.57 -3.87
CA THR A 86 -8.21 8.90 -4.64
C THR A 86 -8.37 8.68 -6.14
N LEU A 87 -9.16 7.69 -6.56
CA LEU A 87 -9.52 7.50 -7.96
C LEU A 87 -10.33 8.69 -8.49
N GLY A 88 -11.28 9.20 -7.70
CA GLY A 88 -12.03 10.41 -8.01
C GLY A 88 -11.13 11.66 -8.11
N CYS A 89 -10.17 11.82 -7.20
CA CYS A 89 -9.21 12.94 -7.23
C CYS A 89 -8.43 13.02 -8.55
N LYS A 90 -8.15 11.89 -9.18
CA LYS A 90 -7.48 11.85 -10.48
C LYS A 90 -8.28 12.56 -11.57
N VAL A 91 -9.60 12.47 -11.51
CA VAL A 91 -10.51 13.16 -12.45
C VAL A 91 -10.64 14.64 -12.11
N TRP A 92 -10.59 15.00 -10.82
CA TRP A 92 -10.74 16.39 -10.36
C TRP A 92 -9.48 17.24 -10.49
N GLY A 93 -8.32 16.65 -10.82
CA GLY A 93 -7.05 17.38 -10.90
C GLY A 93 -6.54 17.86 -9.54
N GLY A 94 -6.82 17.11 -8.47
CA GLY A 94 -6.46 17.48 -7.10
C GLY A 94 -4.98 17.32 -6.76
N VAL A 95 -4.64 17.66 -5.51
CA VAL A 95 -3.27 17.64 -4.93
C VAL A 95 -2.55 16.30 -5.12
N LEU A 96 -3.30 15.20 -5.23
CA LEU A 96 -2.74 13.84 -5.44
C LEU A 96 -2.29 13.56 -6.89
N VAL A 97 -2.54 14.48 -7.84
CA VAL A 97 -2.14 14.35 -9.27
C VAL A 97 -0.87 15.16 -9.56
N ASN A 98 0.02 15.26 -8.59
CA ASN A 98 1.29 15.94 -8.77
C ASN A 98 2.42 14.97 -9.21
N PRO A 99 3.55 15.45 -9.75
CA PRO A 99 4.67 14.62 -10.16
C PRO A 99 5.23 13.73 -9.04
N VAL A 100 5.23 14.23 -7.80
CA VAL A 100 5.72 13.49 -6.62
C VAL A 100 4.82 12.29 -6.31
N ALA A 101 3.49 12.49 -6.30
CA ALA A 101 2.55 11.39 -6.10
C ALA A 101 2.64 10.35 -7.21
N LYS A 102 2.84 10.78 -8.46
CA LYS A 102 3.05 9.89 -9.61
C LYS A 102 4.35 9.09 -9.48
N PHE A 103 5.43 9.73 -9.06
CA PHE A 103 6.71 9.08 -8.79
C PHE A 103 6.59 8.04 -7.66
N LEU A 104 6.04 8.45 -6.50
CA LEU A 104 5.84 7.55 -5.36
C LEU A 104 4.90 6.38 -5.71
N GLY A 105 3.84 6.63 -6.48
CA GLY A 105 2.97 5.57 -6.99
C GLY A 105 3.70 4.59 -7.89
N GLY A 106 4.68 5.06 -8.68
CA GLY A 106 5.50 4.22 -9.55
C GLY A 106 6.50 3.30 -8.83
N ILE A 107 6.82 3.59 -7.55
CA ILE A 107 7.73 2.81 -6.71
C ILE A 107 7.06 2.28 -5.43
N SER A 108 5.74 2.41 -5.33
CA SER A 108 4.99 2.06 -4.11
C SER A 108 5.08 0.57 -3.76
N PHE A 109 5.14 -0.29 -4.76
CA PHE A 109 5.28 -1.73 -4.56
C PHE A 109 6.66 -2.08 -3.96
N GLU A 110 7.71 -1.50 -4.49
CA GLU A 110 9.07 -1.67 -3.99
C GLU A 110 9.21 -1.12 -2.57
N ILE A 111 8.61 0.07 -2.29
CA ILE A 111 8.56 0.63 -0.93
C ILE A 111 7.87 -0.35 0.02
N TYR A 112 6.71 -0.89 -0.38
CA TYR A 112 5.97 -1.87 0.43
C TYR A 112 6.80 -3.10 0.76
N LEU A 113 7.55 -3.64 -0.21
CA LEU A 113 8.40 -4.81 0.01
C LEU A 113 9.60 -4.54 0.92
N CYS A 114 10.20 -3.36 0.81
CA CYS A 114 11.48 -3.09 1.50
C CYS A 114 11.34 -2.37 2.84
N HIS A 115 10.20 -1.72 3.14
CA HIS A 115 10.07 -0.92 4.37
C HIS A 115 10.34 -1.72 5.65
N MET A 116 9.90 -2.99 5.71
CA MET A 116 10.17 -3.86 6.86
C MET A 116 11.65 -4.23 6.97
N VAL A 117 12.32 -4.43 5.84
CA VAL A 117 13.76 -4.72 5.81
C VAL A 117 14.54 -3.50 6.31
N ILE A 118 14.20 -2.31 5.80
CA ILE A 118 14.82 -1.05 6.24
C ILE A 118 14.59 -0.81 7.74
N TYR A 119 13.35 -1.03 8.23
CA TYR A 119 13.06 -0.93 9.65
C TYR A 119 13.96 -1.86 10.49
N ARG A 120 14.10 -3.14 10.09
CA ARG A 120 14.95 -4.11 10.77
C ARG A 120 16.44 -3.74 10.74
N VAL A 121 16.90 -3.12 9.65
CA VAL A 121 18.27 -2.60 9.57
C VAL A 121 18.46 -1.44 10.56
N LEU A 122 17.54 -0.49 10.60
CA LEU A 122 17.59 0.63 11.55
C LEU A 122 17.53 0.15 13.02
N GLU A 123 16.71 -0.86 13.30
CA GLU A 123 16.62 -1.49 14.63
C GLU A 123 17.97 -2.11 15.03
N LYS A 124 18.60 -2.89 14.14
CA LYS A 124 19.93 -3.48 14.39
C LYS A 124 21.04 -2.44 14.55
N LEU A 125 20.95 -1.31 13.88
CA LEU A 125 21.87 -0.20 14.01
C LEU A 125 21.59 0.68 15.24
N HIS A 126 20.61 0.31 16.07
CA HIS A 126 20.14 1.06 17.24
C HIS A 126 19.70 2.50 16.94
N LEU A 127 19.33 2.80 15.67
CA LEU A 127 18.91 4.12 15.24
C LEU A 127 17.44 4.42 15.59
N VAL A 128 16.63 3.39 15.89
CA VAL A 128 15.22 3.53 16.26
C VAL A 128 15.02 4.25 17.60
N HIS A 129 16.00 4.14 18.51
CA HIS A 129 15.92 4.71 19.88
C HIS A 129 16.88 5.87 20.14
N VAL A 130 17.47 6.45 19.08
CA VAL A 130 18.46 7.56 19.24
C VAL A 130 17.90 8.75 20.00
N PHE A 131 16.59 9.03 19.89
CA PHE A 131 15.91 10.13 20.59
C PHE A 131 15.05 9.65 21.78
N GLY A 132 15.34 8.47 22.36
CA GLY A 132 14.54 7.88 23.43
C GLY A 132 13.25 7.22 22.92
N ASN A 133 12.23 7.11 23.79
CA ASN A 133 10.95 6.44 23.46
C ASN A 133 9.80 7.42 23.24
N GLY A 134 10.09 8.66 22.85
CA GLY A 134 9.11 9.70 22.66
C GLY A 134 8.59 9.83 21.22
N LEU A 135 7.67 10.76 21.02
CA LEU A 135 7.09 11.11 19.72
C LEU A 135 8.17 11.46 18.68
N LEU A 136 9.26 12.12 19.08
CA LEU A 136 10.37 12.48 18.22
C LEU A 136 11.10 11.26 17.67
N ALA A 137 11.33 10.23 18.51
CA ALA A 137 11.92 8.97 18.06
C ALA A 137 11.05 8.27 17.01
N TYR A 138 9.73 8.27 17.24
CA TYR A 138 8.77 7.70 16.28
C TYR A 138 8.79 8.45 14.93
N ILE A 139 8.72 9.78 14.94
CA ILE A 139 8.76 10.60 13.72
C ILE A 139 10.08 10.40 12.98
N PHE A 140 11.21 10.43 13.69
CA PHE A 140 12.53 10.20 13.09
C PHE A 140 12.62 8.82 12.44
N THR A 141 12.19 7.77 13.14
CA THR A 141 12.19 6.41 12.61
C THR A 141 11.29 6.29 11.38
N ALA A 142 10.08 6.86 11.42
CA ALA A 142 9.16 6.84 10.28
C ALA A 142 9.78 7.54 9.05
N VAL A 143 10.36 8.73 9.23
CA VAL A 143 11.04 9.46 8.16
C VAL A 143 12.24 8.67 7.62
N ALA A 144 13.07 8.10 8.50
CA ALA A 144 14.24 7.32 8.11
C ALA A 144 13.83 6.05 7.34
N VAL A 145 12.77 5.34 7.76
CA VAL A 145 12.23 4.19 7.05
C VAL A 145 11.71 4.59 5.67
N ILE A 146 10.95 5.67 5.58
CA ILE A 146 10.40 6.14 4.30
C ILE A 146 11.54 6.54 3.34
N CYS A 147 12.48 7.38 3.80
CA CYS A 147 13.61 7.81 2.98
C CYS A 147 14.48 6.61 2.54
N GLY A 148 14.83 5.73 3.46
CA GLY A 148 15.59 4.51 3.16
C GLY A 148 14.87 3.60 2.17
N SER A 149 13.55 3.45 2.31
CA SER A 149 12.74 2.66 1.40
C SER A 149 12.67 3.27 0.00
N VAL A 150 12.55 4.59 -0.12
CA VAL A 150 12.58 5.30 -1.43
C VAL A 150 13.94 5.10 -2.11
N VAL A 151 15.04 5.33 -1.38
CA VAL A 151 16.40 5.15 -1.93
C VAL A 151 16.60 3.70 -2.39
N PHE A 152 16.27 2.73 -1.55
CA PHE A 152 16.37 1.31 -1.90
C PHE A 152 15.52 0.97 -3.12
N SER A 153 14.26 1.45 -3.18
CA SER A 153 13.34 1.18 -4.29
C SER A 153 13.85 1.74 -5.62
N VAL A 154 14.42 2.94 -5.60
CA VAL A 154 15.04 3.54 -6.80
C VAL A 154 16.25 2.73 -7.26
N CYS A 155 17.13 2.32 -6.34
CA CYS A 155 18.28 1.49 -6.64
C CYS A 155 17.87 0.11 -7.17
N ALA A 156 16.89 -0.54 -6.53
CA ALA A 156 16.38 -1.84 -6.95
C ALA A 156 15.76 -1.76 -8.37
N LYS A 157 14.96 -0.74 -8.63
CA LYS A 157 14.36 -0.54 -9.95
C LYS A 157 15.40 -0.29 -11.04
N TRP A 158 16.42 0.52 -10.74
CA TRP A 158 17.52 0.72 -11.67
C TRP A 158 18.27 -0.59 -11.97
N PHE A 159 18.54 -1.40 -10.95
CA PHE A 159 19.20 -2.70 -11.10
C PHE A 159 18.36 -3.68 -11.91
N LEU A 160 17.06 -3.80 -11.60
CA LEU A 160 16.13 -4.65 -12.33
C LEU A 160 16.01 -4.25 -13.81
N ASN A 161 15.95 -2.95 -14.11
CA ASN A 161 15.92 -2.46 -15.49
C ASN A 161 17.19 -2.85 -16.26
N LYS A 162 18.36 -2.81 -15.61
CA LYS A 162 19.62 -3.28 -16.23
C LYS A 162 19.60 -4.77 -16.52
N ILE A 163 19.11 -5.59 -15.58
CA ILE A 163 18.96 -7.04 -15.78
C ILE A 163 18.01 -7.32 -16.93
N GLU A 164 16.87 -6.66 -16.96
CA GLU A 164 15.87 -6.82 -18.02
C GLU A 164 16.44 -6.45 -19.41
N ALA A 165 17.16 -5.35 -19.50
CA ALA A 165 17.84 -4.95 -20.73
C ALA A 165 18.85 -5.99 -21.18
N PHE A 166 19.67 -6.52 -20.27
CA PHE A 166 20.64 -7.57 -20.55
C PHE A 166 19.99 -8.87 -21.03
N LEU A 167 18.89 -9.28 -20.38
CA LEU A 167 18.15 -10.48 -20.76
C LEU A 167 17.49 -10.31 -22.13
N LYS A 168 16.90 -9.17 -22.42
CA LYS A 168 16.30 -8.87 -23.75
C LYS A 168 17.33 -8.93 -24.86
N GLU A 169 18.53 -8.41 -24.62
CA GLU A 169 19.61 -8.47 -25.60
C GLU A 169 20.08 -9.92 -25.84
N ARG A 170 20.17 -10.74 -24.79
CA ARG A 170 20.50 -12.17 -24.91
C ARG A 170 19.45 -12.93 -25.71
N VAL A 171 18.17 -12.74 -25.40
CA VAL A 171 17.07 -13.40 -26.13
C VAL A 171 17.05 -12.98 -27.59
N ARG A 172 17.29 -11.70 -27.89
CA ARG A 172 17.38 -11.19 -29.27
C ARG A 172 18.50 -11.85 -30.06
N ARG A 173 19.67 -12.06 -29.45
CA ARG A 173 20.81 -12.75 -30.12
C ARG A 173 20.51 -14.21 -30.42
N VAL A 174 19.77 -14.91 -29.55
CA VAL A 174 19.39 -16.33 -29.78
C VAL A 174 18.37 -16.46 -30.91
N ASN A 175 17.46 -15.53 -31.09
CA ASN A 175 16.44 -15.57 -32.13
C ASN A 175 16.94 -15.14 -33.54
N HIS A 176 18.19 -14.66 -33.63
CA HIS A 176 18.83 -14.29 -34.91
C HIS A 176 19.85 -15.33 -35.41
N VAL A 177 19.98 -16.49 -34.75
CA VAL A 177 20.74 -17.66 -35.15
C VAL A 177 19.77 -18.75 -35.62
#